data_4e4636ced431ed5e0d0ae37fbb7c94fc
#
_entry.id   4e4636ced431ed5e0d0ae37fbb7c94fc
#
_cell.length_a   1.000
_cell.length_b   1.000
_cell.length_c   1.000
_cell.angle_alpha   90.00
_cell.angle_beta   90.00
_cell.angle_gamma   90.00
#
_symmetry.space_group_name_H-M   'P 1'
#
loop_
_entity.id
_entity.type
_entity.pdbx_description
1 polymer ?
#
loop_
_entity_poly.entity_id
_entity_poly.type
_entity_poly.pdbx_seq_one_letter_code
_entity_poly.pdbx_strand_id
1 'polypeptide(L)'
;MKISIICFTLTGQQTGEKLKKALEEQEHAVSLYTKSKYIPESIKESTKEWAGKQFESADGIIFIGATGIAVRSIAPYVASKKTDPAVLVTDECGKFVISLLSGHLGGANELALQAAEALHAVPIVTTATDLEGKFAVDVFAKKNNCHIFRMKEAKEVSAALLAGEKVGFYSEFPWEGELPDGLVNCCRLRDENWISENEPGTNVQNDNQIKSASDLFPKVGIAVTIHKNCTPFLSTTHVVPQAVALGMGCRKNKEAQAVEKAAFTCLEENQIYPQAVACLASIDIKKEEPGLLALAEKMGIPFETFSSEELLAVKGEFTASSFVSRTVGVDNVCERSALKAAQDRICLNTGRIPERNQTKPGTRRGGEHCRLIQRKQAADGVTAALVLADWRIHFE
;
A
#
# COMPACT_ATOMS: atom_id res chain seq x y z
N MET A 1 3.00 14.67 -5.65
CA MET A 1 4.20 14.75 -4.78
C MET A 1 4.53 16.19 -4.48
N LYS A 2 5.14 16.48 -3.33
CA LYS A 2 5.76 17.77 -3.02
C LYS A 2 7.23 17.71 -3.42
N ILE A 3 7.64 18.47 -4.45
CA ILE A 3 8.96 18.38 -5.06
C ILE A 3 9.72 19.70 -4.85
N SER A 4 10.97 19.62 -4.41
CA SER A 4 11.87 20.75 -4.25
C SER A 4 13.04 20.66 -5.23
N ILE A 5 13.18 21.67 -6.09
CA ILE A 5 14.24 21.77 -7.10
C ILE A 5 15.27 22.81 -6.64
N ILE A 6 16.56 22.53 -6.76
CA ILE A 6 17.61 23.52 -6.52
C ILE A 6 18.60 23.56 -7.68
N CYS A 7 18.99 24.79 -8.07
CA CYS A 7 19.99 25.05 -9.11
C CYS A 7 21.04 26.05 -8.64
N PHE A 8 22.17 26.14 -9.37
CA PHE A 8 23.34 26.90 -8.96
C PHE A 8 23.81 27.92 -10.00
N THR A 9 23.26 27.85 -11.21
CA THR A 9 23.64 28.69 -12.37
C THR A 9 22.40 29.23 -13.06
N LEU A 10 22.55 30.28 -13.89
CA LEU A 10 21.45 30.84 -14.71
C LEU A 10 20.90 29.79 -15.68
N THR A 11 21.78 29.00 -16.31
CA THR A 11 21.37 27.89 -17.19
C THR A 11 20.55 26.86 -16.40
N GLY A 12 21.03 26.46 -15.22
CA GLY A 12 20.30 25.55 -14.34
C GLY A 12 18.95 26.11 -13.87
N GLN A 13 18.84 27.43 -13.69
CA GLN A 13 17.56 28.07 -13.35
C GLN A 13 16.55 27.93 -14.50
N GLN A 14 16.96 28.19 -15.75
CA GLN A 14 16.11 28.02 -16.92
C GLN A 14 15.62 26.56 -17.07
N THR A 15 16.53 25.60 -16.88
CA THR A 15 16.18 24.17 -16.84
C THR A 15 15.20 23.87 -15.70
N GLY A 16 15.40 24.47 -14.53
CA GLY A 16 14.52 24.31 -13.36
C GLY A 16 13.12 24.88 -13.59
N GLU A 17 13.00 26.04 -14.24
CA GLU A 17 11.72 26.66 -14.60
C GLU A 17 10.93 25.78 -15.59
N LYS A 18 11.63 25.25 -16.63
CA LYS A 18 11.03 24.32 -17.58
C LYS A 18 10.52 23.06 -16.88
N LEU A 19 11.36 22.47 -16.03
CA LEU A 19 11.02 21.25 -15.29
C LEU A 19 9.88 21.47 -14.29
N LYS A 20 9.92 22.58 -13.56
CA LYS A 20 8.87 22.98 -12.62
C LYS A 20 7.51 23.02 -13.32
N LYS A 21 7.42 23.76 -14.45
CA LYS A 21 6.17 23.89 -15.21
C LYS A 21 5.63 22.53 -15.64
N ALA A 22 6.47 21.66 -16.19
CA ALA A 22 6.06 20.34 -16.68
C ALA A 22 5.59 19.42 -15.55
N LEU A 23 6.24 19.46 -14.38
CA LEU A 23 5.84 18.65 -13.23
C LEU A 23 4.57 19.20 -12.55
N GLU A 24 4.35 20.53 -12.58
CA GLU A 24 3.09 21.13 -12.10
C GLU A 24 1.90 20.74 -13.01
N GLU A 25 2.10 20.61 -14.32
CA GLU A 25 1.10 20.09 -15.26
C GLU A 25 0.73 18.61 -14.98
N GLN A 26 1.61 17.88 -14.30
CA GLN A 26 1.39 16.50 -13.82
C GLN A 26 0.86 16.46 -12.36
N GLU A 27 0.27 17.55 -11.88
CA GLU A 27 -0.34 17.68 -10.54
C GLU A 27 0.65 17.52 -9.36
N HIS A 28 1.94 17.80 -9.57
CA HIS A 28 2.91 17.88 -8.48
C HIS A 28 2.97 19.31 -7.90
N ALA A 29 3.20 19.42 -6.58
CA ALA A 29 3.46 20.71 -5.93
C ALA A 29 4.97 21.00 -5.97
N VAL A 30 5.42 21.93 -6.81
CA VAL A 30 6.85 22.14 -7.10
C VAL A 30 7.35 23.50 -6.62
N SER A 31 8.46 23.49 -5.87
CA SER A 31 9.19 24.69 -5.44
C SER A 31 10.58 24.71 -6.07
N LEU A 32 10.93 25.85 -6.69
CA LEU A 32 12.25 26.06 -7.29
C LEU A 32 13.08 27.01 -6.42
N TYR A 33 14.30 26.59 -6.10
CA TYR A 33 15.28 27.34 -5.31
C TYR A 33 16.55 27.57 -6.11
N THR A 34 17.23 28.67 -5.82
CA THR A 34 18.54 29.00 -6.40
C THR A 34 19.59 29.17 -5.30
N LYS A 35 20.82 28.75 -5.55
CA LYS A 35 21.97 29.00 -4.67
C LYS A 35 23.14 29.55 -5.47
N SER A 36 23.15 30.87 -5.64
CA SER A 36 24.19 31.56 -6.40
C SER A 36 24.31 33.00 -5.94
N LYS A 37 25.51 33.53 -5.88
CA LYS A 37 25.73 34.97 -5.62
C LYS A 37 25.36 35.86 -6.80
N TYR A 38 25.13 35.27 -7.98
CA TYR A 38 24.82 36.00 -9.22
C TYR A 38 23.33 35.96 -9.58
N ILE A 39 22.53 35.23 -8.82
CA ILE A 39 21.07 35.11 -9.04
C ILE A 39 20.36 35.84 -7.90
N PRO A 40 19.52 36.84 -8.18
CA PRO A 40 18.67 37.47 -7.18
C PRO A 40 17.80 36.41 -6.46
N GLU A 41 17.41 36.69 -5.22
CA GLU A 41 16.52 35.83 -4.42
C GLU A 41 17.07 34.44 -4.10
N SER A 42 18.39 34.22 -4.29
CA SER A 42 19.04 32.97 -3.89
C SER A 42 18.95 32.73 -2.39
N ILE A 43 18.77 31.47 -2.01
CA ILE A 43 18.74 31.04 -0.60
C ILE A 43 20.02 31.46 0.11
N LYS A 44 19.89 31.93 1.36
CA LYS A 44 21.04 32.38 2.17
C LYS A 44 21.77 31.20 2.84
N GLU A 45 21.01 30.18 3.26
CA GLU A 45 21.54 28.99 3.91
C GLU A 45 22.43 28.16 2.98
N SER A 46 23.25 27.31 3.55
CA SER A 46 24.06 26.36 2.78
C SER A 46 23.19 25.32 2.08
N THR A 47 23.69 24.74 0.97
CA THR A 47 22.98 23.65 0.25
C THR A 47 22.73 22.43 1.16
N LYS A 48 23.64 22.19 2.12
CA LYS A 48 23.50 21.14 3.12
C LYS A 48 22.31 21.40 4.07
N GLU A 49 22.24 22.59 4.65
CA GLU A 49 21.12 22.98 5.54
C GLU A 49 19.78 22.97 4.80
N TRP A 50 19.75 23.47 3.55
CA TRP A 50 18.59 23.41 2.69
C TRP A 50 18.16 21.93 2.46
N ALA A 51 19.10 21.04 2.10
CA ALA A 51 18.82 19.64 1.87
C ALA A 51 18.22 18.97 3.12
N GLY A 52 18.72 19.29 4.32
CA GLY A 52 18.16 18.77 5.57
C GLY A 52 16.70 19.12 5.76
N LYS A 53 16.31 20.38 5.51
CA LYS A 53 14.93 20.82 5.58
C LYS A 53 14.04 20.11 4.56
N GLN A 54 14.57 19.85 3.35
CA GLN A 54 13.81 19.15 2.32
C GLN A 54 13.64 17.67 2.65
N PHE A 55 14.63 17.02 3.28
CA PHE A 55 14.49 15.64 3.74
C PHE A 55 13.36 15.44 4.75
N GLU A 56 13.00 16.49 5.52
CA GLU A 56 11.90 16.45 6.49
C GLU A 56 10.53 16.78 5.88
N SER A 57 10.50 17.46 4.74
CA SER A 57 9.26 18.11 4.27
C SER A 57 8.87 17.87 2.82
N ALA A 58 9.76 17.32 1.99
CA ALA A 58 9.50 17.03 0.59
C ALA A 58 9.43 15.53 0.32
N ASP A 59 8.62 15.14 -0.67
CA ASP A 59 8.57 13.78 -1.19
C ASP A 59 9.68 13.52 -2.21
N GLY A 60 10.10 14.59 -2.94
CA GLY A 60 11.14 14.53 -3.96
C GLY A 60 12.06 15.76 -3.95
N ILE A 61 13.34 15.54 -4.21
CA ILE A 61 14.38 16.59 -4.28
C ILE A 61 15.12 16.44 -5.61
N ILE A 62 15.21 17.51 -6.37
CA ILE A 62 15.94 17.50 -7.65
C ILE A 62 17.07 18.53 -7.60
N PHE A 63 18.30 18.08 -7.78
CA PHE A 63 19.47 18.92 -7.91
C PHE A 63 19.78 19.15 -9.39
N ILE A 64 19.84 20.41 -9.81
CA ILE A 64 20.28 20.79 -11.15
C ILE A 64 21.71 21.28 -11.08
N GLY A 65 22.66 20.37 -11.36
CA GLY A 65 24.09 20.64 -11.24
C GLY A 65 24.92 19.37 -11.07
N ALA A 66 26.14 19.51 -10.60
CA ALA A 66 27.03 18.38 -10.46
C ALA A 66 26.59 17.38 -9.39
N THR A 67 26.59 16.08 -9.71
CA THR A 67 26.19 14.99 -8.81
C THR A 67 26.93 15.02 -7.46
N GLY A 68 28.22 15.41 -7.46
CA GLY A 68 29.01 15.54 -6.24
C GLY A 68 28.51 16.62 -5.26
N ILE A 69 27.79 17.65 -5.75
CA ILE A 69 27.13 18.64 -4.89
C ILE A 69 25.96 17.99 -4.18
N ALA A 70 25.09 17.30 -4.93
CA ALA A 70 23.97 16.59 -4.37
C ALA A 70 24.41 15.58 -3.30
N VAL A 71 25.34 14.69 -3.61
CA VAL A 71 25.84 13.67 -2.68
C VAL A 71 26.34 14.28 -1.38
N ARG A 72 27.22 15.31 -1.45
CA ARG A 72 27.74 15.97 -0.24
C ARG A 72 26.68 16.70 0.57
N SER A 73 25.63 17.20 -0.10
CA SER A 73 24.55 17.91 0.57
C SER A 73 23.62 16.97 1.33
N ILE A 74 23.31 15.81 0.75
CA ILE A 74 22.35 14.86 1.33
C ILE A 74 22.98 13.85 2.29
N ALA A 75 24.27 13.54 2.15
CA ALA A 75 24.94 12.47 2.89
C ALA A 75 24.67 12.45 4.41
N PRO A 76 24.59 13.58 5.13
CA PRO A 76 24.29 13.57 6.57
C PRO A 76 22.87 13.17 6.94
N TYR A 77 21.94 13.20 5.99
CA TYR A 77 20.51 12.99 6.21
C TYR A 77 20.00 11.65 5.68
N VAL A 78 20.81 10.95 4.89
CA VAL A 78 20.49 9.62 4.36
C VAL A 78 20.41 8.61 5.49
N ALA A 79 19.22 8.04 5.71
CA ALA A 79 18.94 7.11 6.81
C ALA A 79 18.36 5.79 6.34
N SER A 80 17.27 5.81 5.54
CA SER A 80 16.58 4.60 5.15
C SER A 80 15.84 4.77 3.82
N LYS A 81 15.97 3.78 2.93
CA LYS A 81 15.20 3.75 1.67
C LYS A 81 13.66 3.75 1.86
N LYS A 82 13.17 3.59 3.10
CA LYS A 82 11.74 3.61 3.43
C LYS A 82 11.21 5.01 3.74
N THR A 83 12.08 5.88 4.23
CA THR A 83 11.72 7.21 4.75
C THR A 83 12.38 8.34 3.98
N ASP A 84 13.52 8.08 3.35
CA ASP A 84 14.23 9.10 2.61
C ASP A 84 13.45 9.49 1.34
N PRO A 85 13.38 10.79 1.01
CA PRO A 85 12.71 11.26 -0.19
C PRO A 85 13.37 10.74 -1.46
N ALA A 86 12.63 10.79 -2.57
CA ALA A 86 13.21 10.61 -3.91
C ALA A 86 14.28 11.67 -4.17
N VAL A 87 15.50 11.29 -4.56
CA VAL A 87 16.52 12.27 -4.93
C VAL A 87 16.98 12.04 -6.36
N LEU A 88 16.89 13.11 -7.17
CA LEU A 88 17.35 13.14 -8.55
C LEU A 88 18.49 14.15 -8.71
N VAL A 89 19.33 13.90 -9.70
CA VAL A 89 20.30 14.88 -10.20
C VAL A 89 20.15 15.01 -11.69
N THR A 90 20.10 16.24 -12.20
CA THR A 90 20.22 16.53 -13.63
C THR A 90 21.35 17.53 -13.86
N ASP A 91 22.06 17.43 -14.98
CA ASP A 91 23.00 18.46 -15.37
C ASP A 91 22.28 19.79 -15.69
N GLU A 92 23.00 20.90 -15.68
CA GLU A 92 22.41 22.22 -15.89
C GLU A 92 21.77 22.43 -17.26
N CYS A 93 22.14 21.61 -18.26
CA CYS A 93 21.55 21.63 -19.61
C CYS A 93 20.37 20.66 -19.73
N GLY A 94 20.06 19.86 -18.71
CA GLY A 94 18.99 18.89 -18.72
C GLY A 94 19.17 17.76 -19.72
N LYS A 95 20.39 17.27 -19.90
CA LYS A 95 20.69 16.17 -20.84
C LYS A 95 20.53 14.79 -20.21
N PHE A 96 20.81 14.68 -18.92
CA PHE A 96 20.73 13.43 -18.16
C PHE A 96 19.94 13.64 -16.88
N VAL A 97 19.06 12.71 -16.54
CA VAL A 97 18.36 12.70 -15.27
C VAL A 97 18.70 11.40 -14.53
N ILE A 98 19.39 11.54 -13.40
CA ILE A 98 19.92 10.43 -12.62
C ILE A 98 19.02 10.19 -11.40
N SER A 99 18.48 8.98 -11.27
CA SER A 99 17.85 8.49 -10.03
C SER A 99 18.95 8.18 -9.02
N LEU A 100 19.17 9.09 -8.05
CA LEU A 100 20.30 9.01 -7.12
C LEU A 100 19.97 8.25 -5.83
N LEU A 101 18.78 8.44 -5.26
CA LEU A 101 18.36 7.85 -3.99
C LEU A 101 16.86 7.52 -4.00
N SER A 102 16.48 6.43 -3.29
CA SER A 102 15.09 6.00 -3.09
C SER A 102 14.36 5.66 -4.38
N GLY A 103 15.01 4.87 -5.26
CA GLY A 103 14.54 4.51 -6.60
C GLY A 103 13.12 3.95 -6.64
N HIS A 104 12.84 2.89 -5.86
CA HIS A 104 11.54 2.19 -5.87
C HIS A 104 10.51 2.82 -4.92
N LEU A 105 10.63 2.56 -3.62
CA LEU A 105 9.64 3.01 -2.62
C LEU A 105 9.51 4.53 -2.56
N GLY A 106 10.63 5.25 -2.64
CA GLY A 106 10.62 6.71 -2.68
C GLY A 106 10.13 7.28 -4.02
N GLY A 107 10.11 6.48 -5.10
CA GLY A 107 9.61 6.89 -6.41
C GLY A 107 10.62 7.65 -7.27
N ALA A 108 11.94 7.62 -6.94
CA ALA A 108 12.94 8.37 -7.70
C ALA A 108 13.09 7.86 -9.15
N ASN A 109 12.90 6.55 -9.41
CA ASN A 109 12.98 6.01 -10.77
C ASN A 109 11.82 6.54 -11.65
N GLU A 110 10.60 6.52 -11.13
CA GLU A 110 9.42 7.05 -11.82
C GLU A 110 9.54 8.56 -12.06
N LEU A 111 9.92 9.31 -11.02
CA LEU A 111 10.16 10.75 -11.13
C LEU A 111 11.29 11.08 -12.12
N ALA A 112 12.33 10.21 -12.22
CA ALA A 112 13.40 10.40 -13.19
C ALA A 112 12.91 10.21 -14.63
N LEU A 113 12.01 9.28 -14.88
CA LEU A 113 11.39 9.10 -16.20
C LEU A 113 10.52 10.32 -16.55
N GLN A 114 9.68 10.79 -15.66
CA GLN A 114 8.84 11.99 -15.85
C GLN A 114 9.69 13.25 -16.12
N ALA A 115 10.73 13.46 -15.31
CA ALA A 115 11.63 14.59 -15.47
C ALA A 115 12.44 14.51 -16.79
N ALA A 116 12.86 13.31 -17.17
CA ALA A 116 13.58 13.09 -18.43
C ALA A 116 12.68 13.35 -19.64
N GLU A 117 11.43 12.91 -19.62
CA GLU A 117 10.45 13.21 -20.65
C GLU A 117 10.24 14.73 -20.79
N ALA A 118 10.02 15.43 -19.69
CA ALA A 118 9.82 16.88 -19.64
C ALA A 118 11.01 17.67 -20.21
N LEU A 119 12.22 17.19 -19.99
CA LEU A 119 13.46 17.85 -20.45
C LEU A 119 13.94 17.34 -21.83
N HIS A 120 13.37 16.26 -22.37
CA HIS A 120 13.91 15.46 -23.48
C HIS A 120 15.32 14.93 -23.19
N ALA A 121 15.52 14.50 -21.94
CA ALA A 121 16.77 14.01 -21.40
C ALA A 121 16.87 12.49 -21.45
N VAL A 122 18.07 11.97 -21.18
CA VAL A 122 18.29 10.53 -21.00
C VAL A 122 18.10 10.19 -19.50
N PRO A 123 17.13 9.35 -19.14
CA PRO A 123 17.00 8.87 -17.77
C PRO A 123 18.09 7.85 -17.46
N ILE A 124 18.69 7.96 -16.27
CA ILE A 124 19.71 7.03 -15.79
C ILE A 124 19.17 6.36 -14.52
N VAL A 125 18.64 5.15 -14.71
CA VAL A 125 18.17 4.26 -13.65
C VAL A 125 19.13 3.08 -13.58
N THR A 126 19.66 2.76 -12.40
CA THR A 126 20.68 1.74 -12.20
C THR A 126 20.24 0.57 -11.33
N THR A 127 18.96 0.52 -10.94
CA THR A 127 18.44 -0.54 -10.09
C THR A 127 18.31 -1.83 -10.91
N ALA A 128 18.92 -2.92 -10.44
CA ALA A 128 19.01 -4.17 -11.20
C ALA A 128 17.63 -4.74 -11.58
N THR A 129 16.65 -4.68 -10.68
CA THR A 129 15.27 -5.14 -10.95
C THR A 129 14.58 -4.37 -12.08
N ASP A 130 14.83 -3.05 -12.16
CA ASP A 130 14.28 -2.22 -13.27
C ASP A 130 15.00 -2.51 -14.59
N LEU A 131 16.32 -2.66 -14.54
CA LEU A 131 17.13 -2.95 -15.76
C LEU A 131 16.79 -4.30 -16.38
N GLU A 132 16.48 -5.29 -15.54
CA GLU A 132 16.14 -6.64 -16.00
C GLU A 132 14.62 -6.84 -16.18
N GLY A 133 13.80 -5.82 -15.93
CA GLY A 133 12.33 -5.92 -16.00
C GLY A 133 11.75 -6.95 -15.03
N LYS A 134 12.44 -7.20 -13.90
CA LYS A 134 12.01 -8.20 -12.92
C LYS A 134 10.95 -7.63 -11.99
N PHE A 135 10.07 -8.50 -11.54
CA PHE A 135 9.05 -8.15 -10.55
C PHE A 135 9.67 -7.60 -9.26
N ALA A 136 9.18 -6.45 -8.79
CA ALA A 136 9.61 -5.79 -7.57
C ALA A 136 8.45 -5.77 -6.56
N VAL A 137 8.64 -6.46 -5.42
CA VAL A 137 7.61 -6.62 -4.36
C VAL A 137 7.17 -5.26 -3.80
N ASP A 138 8.10 -4.34 -3.66
CA ASP A 138 7.85 -3.00 -3.09
C ASP A 138 7.04 -2.12 -4.04
N VAL A 139 7.34 -2.15 -5.34
CA VAL A 139 6.54 -1.47 -6.37
C VAL A 139 5.14 -2.06 -6.42
N PHE A 140 5.03 -3.39 -6.45
CA PHE A 140 3.76 -4.10 -6.42
C PHE A 140 2.91 -3.73 -5.19
N ALA A 141 3.50 -3.74 -4.00
CA ALA A 141 2.79 -3.40 -2.78
C ALA A 141 2.32 -1.92 -2.78
N LYS A 142 3.16 -1.00 -3.27
CA LYS A 142 2.80 0.43 -3.40
C LYS A 142 1.64 0.63 -4.36
N LYS A 143 1.68 0.03 -5.57
CA LYS A 143 0.60 0.11 -6.57
C LYS A 143 -0.73 -0.43 -6.04
N ASN A 144 -0.69 -1.47 -5.23
CA ASN A 144 -1.87 -2.10 -4.64
C ASN A 144 -2.25 -1.56 -3.25
N ASN A 145 -1.61 -0.47 -2.78
CA ASN A 145 -1.82 0.12 -1.44
C ASN A 145 -1.70 -0.92 -0.31
N CYS A 146 -0.66 -1.75 -0.37
CA CYS A 146 -0.39 -2.81 0.58
C CYS A 146 0.81 -2.49 1.47
N HIS A 147 0.80 -3.04 2.68
CA HIS A 147 1.96 -3.03 3.58
C HIS A 147 2.82 -4.28 3.38
N ILE A 148 4.16 -4.11 3.39
CA ILE A 148 5.09 -5.23 3.34
C ILE A 148 5.58 -5.55 4.75
N PHE A 149 5.42 -6.80 5.14
CA PHE A 149 6.02 -7.35 6.34
C PHE A 149 7.11 -8.34 6.01
N ARG A 150 8.06 -8.52 6.94
CA ARG A 150 9.23 -9.39 6.76
C ARG A 150 10.11 -8.93 5.60
N MET A 151 10.67 -7.73 5.73
CA MET A 151 11.53 -7.11 4.71
C MET A 151 12.79 -7.91 4.37
N LYS A 152 13.25 -8.81 5.27
CA LYS A 152 14.36 -9.71 4.97
C LYS A 152 13.95 -10.68 3.87
N GLU A 153 12.80 -11.28 4.01
CA GLU A 153 12.21 -12.22 3.05
C GLU A 153 11.87 -11.52 1.71
N ALA A 154 11.46 -10.24 1.75
CA ALA A 154 11.26 -9.45 0.53
C ALA A 154 12.57 -9.26 -0.28
N LYS A 155 13.71 -9.12 0.40
CA LYS A 155 15.03 -9.09 -0.26
C LYS A 155 15.40 -10.46 -0.85
N GLU A 156 15.03 -11.55 -0.19
CA GLU A 156 15.24 -12.91 -0.69
C GLU A 156 14.42 -13.16 -1.97
N VAL A 157 13.17 -12.65 -2.04
CA VAL A 157 12.35 -12.67 -3.26
C VAL A 157 13.08 -11.98 -4.42
N SER A 158 13.58 -10.76 -4.20
CA SER A 158 14.29 -10.01 -5.23
C SER A 158 15.58 -10.72 -5.67
N ALA A 159 16.33 -11.29 -4.72
CA ALA A 159 17.56 -12.03 -5.01
C ALA A 159 17.27 -13.30 -5.82
N ALA A 160 16.23 -14.06 -5.47
CA ALA A 160 15.83 -15.26 -6.20
C ALA A 160 15.43 -14.94 -7.64
N LEU A 161 14.62 -13.88 -7.86
CA LEU A 161 14.22 -13.44 -9.21
C LEU A 161 15.41 -12.99 -10.05
N LEU A 162 16.37 -12.26 -9.48
CA LEU A 162 17.60 -11.86 -10.16
C LEU A 162 18.52 -13.05 -10.48
N ALA A 163 18.49 -14.10 -9.65
CA ALA A 163 19.19 -15.36 -9.91
C ALA A 163 18.49 -16.25 -10.95
N GLY A 164 17.33 -15.83 -11.46
CA GLY A 164 16.53 -16.62 -12.41
C GLY A 164 15.73 -17.77 -11.76
N GLU A 165 15.66 -17.79 -10.42
CA GLU A 165 14.87 -18.79 -9.71
C GLU A 165 13.37 -18.45 -9.76
N LYS A 166 12.53 -19.45 -9.64
CA LYS A 166 11.07 -19.29 -9.52
C LYS A 166 10.68 -18.93 -8.09
N VAL A 167 9.82 -17.93 -7.95
CA VAL A 167 9.29 -17.44 -6.68
C VAL A 167 7.80 -17.77 -6.59
N GLY A 168 7.36 -18.32 -5.46
CA GLY A 168 5.96 -18.65 -5.23
C GLY A 168 5.09 -17.42 -5.02
N PHE A 169 3.91 -17.43 -5.60
CA PHE A 169 2.88 -16.44 -5.38
C PHE A 169 1.62 -17.10 -4.82
N TYR A 170 1.24 -16.69 -3.62
CA TYR A 170 0.00 -17.11 -2.94
C TYR A 170 -0.85 -15.88 -2.65
N SER A 171 -2.16 -15.97 -2.84
CA SER A 171 -3.10 -14.91 -2.51
C SER A 171 -4.41 -15.45 -1.95
N GLU A 172 -4.92 -14.80 -0.92
CA GLU A 172 -6.29 -14.98 -0.42
C GLU A 172 -7.32 -14.17 -1.23
N PHE A 173 -6.85 -13.36 -2.17
CA PHE A 173 -7.63 -12.44 -2.97
C PHE A 173 -7.54 -12.77 -4.46
N PRO A 174 -8.61 -12.51 -5.23
CA PRO A 174 -8.55 -12.56 -6.67
C PRO A 174 -7.61 -11.48 -7.22
N TRP A 175 -7.10 -11.69 -8.44
CA TRP A 175 -6.27 -10.70 -9.13
C TRP A 175 -6.72 -10.49 -10.57
N GLU A 176 -6.33 -9.35 -11.13
CA GLU A 176 -6.49 -8.96 -12.52
C GLU A 176 -5.12 -8.75 -13.15
N GLY A 177 -4.99 -9.07 -14.44
CA GLY A 177 -3.73 -9.06 -15.17
C GLY A 177 -3.02 -10.41 -15.16
N GLU A 178 -1.91 -10.48 -15.89
CA GLU A 178 -1.07 -11.67 -15.98
C GLU A 178 -0.07 -11.71 -14.84
N LEU A 179 0.20 -12.91 -14.32
CA LEU A 179 1.21 -13.08 -13.30
C LEU A 179 2.59 -12.76 -13.88
N PRO A 180 3.38 -11.86 -13.27
CA PRO A 180 4.69 -11.47 -13.76
C PRO A 180 5.66 -12.65 -13.94
N ASP A 181 6.56 -12.54 -14.92
CA ASP A 181 7.60 -13.53 -15.16
C ASP A 181 8.44 -13.81 -13.90
N GLY A 182 8.73 -15.09 -13.67
CA GLY A 182 9.44 -15.56 -12.48
C GLY A 182 8.55 -15.91 -11.31
N LEU A 183 7.29 -15.44 -11.26
CA LEU A 183 6.32 -15.86 -10.26
C LEU A 183 5.58 -17.14 -10.68
N VAL A 184 5.27 -18.00 -9.72
CA VAL A 184 4.50 -19.24 -9.89
C VAL A 184 3.26 -19.20 -9.01
N ASN A 185 2.09 -19.39 -9.62
CA ASN A 185 0.82 -19.44 -8.89
C ASN A 185 0.76 -20.68 -7.96
N CYS A 186 0.66 -20.42 -6.65
CA CYS A 186 0.59 -21.43 -5.60
C CYS A 186 -0.72 -21.38 -4.81
N CYS A 187 -1.79 -20.76 -5.32
CA CYS A 187 -3.06 -20.57 -4.60
C CYS A 187 -3.85 -21.87 -4.42
N ARG A 188 -3.64 -22.88 -5.26
CA ARG A 188 -4.34 -24.18 -5.18
C ARG A 188 -3.84 -25.13 -4.09
N LEU A 189 -2.86 -24.72 -3.28
CA LEU A 189 -2.21 -25.54 -2.26
C LEU A 189 -3.10 -25.96 -1.09
N ARG A 190 -4.28 -25.40 -0.93
CA ARG A 190 -5.23 -25.81 0.12
C ARG A 190 -6.15 -26.95 -0.29
N ASP A 191 -6.22 -27.28 -1.57
CA ASP A 191 -6.99 -28.43 -2.03
C ASP A 191 -6.10 -29.67 -1.92
N GLU A 192 -6.46 -30.59 -1.05
CA GLU A 192 -5.75 -31.88 -0.82
C GLU A 192 -5.56 -32.71 -2.11
N ASN A 193 -6.19 -32.32 -3.20
CA ASN A 193 -6.12 -32.95 -4.53
C ASN A 193 -4.93 -32.46 -5.40
N TRP A 194 -4.14 -31.44 -5.00
CA TRP A 194 -3.03 -30.94 -5.82
C TRP A 194 -1.91 -32.01 -6.01
N ILE A 195 -1.74 -32.90 -5.03
CA ILE A 195 -0.77 -33.99 -5.09
C ILE A 195 -1.19 -35.05 -6.14
N SER A 196 -2.50 -35.25 -6.37
CA SER A 196 -3.02 -36.26 -7.29
C SER A 196 -3.06 -35.83 -8.77
N GLU A 197 -3.12 -34.51 -9.05
CA GLU A 197 -3.16 -33.98 -10.44
C GLU A 197 -1.77 -33.80 -11.07
N ASN A 198 -0.71 -33.83 -10.27
CA ASN A 198 0.69 -33.70 -10.73
C ASN A 198 1.50 -35.00 -10.56
N GLU A 199 0.86 -36.14 -10.39
CA GLU A 199 1.56 -37.43 -10.56
C GLU A 199 1.93 -37.58 -12.05
N PRO A 200 3.22 -37.81 -12.38
CA PRO A 200 3.64 -38.05 -13.74
C PRO A 200 3.23 -39.44 -14.20
N GLY A 201 2.02 -39.54 -14.67
CA GLY A 201 1.51 -40.71 -15.36
C GLY A 201 1.39 -40.48 -16.83
N THR A 202 2.51 -40.33 -17.56
CA THR A 202 2.71 -40.80 -18.95
C THR A 202 4.17 -40.66 -19.35
N ASN A 203 4.80 -41.82 -19.55
CA ASN A 203 5.97 -42.11 -20.36
C ASN A 203 6.78 -40.96 -20.94
N VAL A 204 7.87 -40.59 -20.28
CA VAL A 204 9.12 -40.23 -20.94
C VAL A 204 10.23 -41.02 -20.27
N GLN A 205 10.69 -42.06 -20.98
CA GLN A 205 11.95 -42.70 -20.67
C GLN A 205 13.09 -41.74 -20.95
N ASN A 206 13.97 -41.65 -19.98
CA ASN A 206 15.39 -41.28 -19.98
C ASN A 206 15.76 -40.01 -19.23
N ASP A 207 16.63 -40.31 -18.30
CA ASP A 207 17.68 -39.62 -17.57
C ASP A 207 17.39 -39.15 -16.15
N ASN A 208 17.89 -40.03 -15.23
CA ASN A 208 18.44 -39.79 -13.90
C ASN A 208 18.32 -38.38 -13.30
N GLN A 209 17.32 -38.20 -12.52
CA GLN A 209 17.19 -37.61 -11.19
C GLN A 209 15.71 -37.27 -10.96
N ILE A 210 15.01 -38.20 -10.28
CA ILE A 210 13.67 -37.91 -9.73
C ILE A 210 13.90 -36.88 -8.61
N LYS A 211 13.75 -35.58 -8.95
CA LYS A 211 13.59 -34.55 -7.93
C LYS A 211 12.26 -34.83 -7.24
N SER A 212 12.27 -34.94 -5.93
CA SER A 212 11.03 -35.12 -5.15
C SER A 212 10.05 -33.97 -5.44
N ALA A 213 8.76 -34.19 -5.33
CA ALA A 213 7.75 -33.13 -5.54
C ALA A 213 8.02 -31.88 -4.65
N SER A 214 8.69 -32.07 -3.50
CA SER A 214 9.19 -31.00 -2.63
C SER A 214 10.29 -30.13 -3.25
N ASP A 215 11.03 -30.62 -4.25
CA ASP A 215 12.09 -29.87 -4.93
C ASP A 215 11.56 -28.99 -6.07
N LEU A 216 10.31 -29.23 -6.51
CA LEU A 216 9.61 -28.43 -7.53
C LEU A 216 8.88 -27.23 -6.92
N PHE A 217 8.71 -27.19 -5.60
CA PHE A 217 7.97 -26.14 -4.91
C PHE A 217 8.89 -24.95 -4.55
N PRO A 218 8.52 -23.70 -4.87
CA PRO A 218 9.34 -22.54 -4.53
C PRO A 218 9.57 -22.42 -3.02
N LYS A 219 10.83 -22.35 -2.59
CA LYS A 219 11.20 -22.16 -1.17
C LYS A 219 10.94 -20.73 -0.70
N VAL A 220 11.03 -19.78 -1.63
CA VAL A 220 10.83 -18.34 -1.41
C VAL A 220 9.55 -17.92 -2.11
N GLY A 221 8.75 -17.09 -1.44
CA GLY A 221 7.52 -16.63 -2.06
C GLY A 221 6.86 -15.45 -1.37
N ILE A 222 5.79 -15.00 -2.00
CA ILE A 222 4.96 -13.87 -1.59
C ILE A 222 3.59 -14.40 -1.20
N ALA A 223 3.09 -13.99 -0.04
CA ALA A 223 1.72 -14.21 0.37
C ALA A 223 0.98 -12.87 0.44
N VAL A 224 -0.03 -12.68 -0.43
CA VAL A 224 -0.97 -11.57 -0.31
C VAL A 224 -2.10 -12.03 0.61
N THR A 225 -2.07 -11.55 1.85
CA THR A 225 -2.91 -12.05 2.94
C THR A 225 -3.13 -10.99 4.02
N ILE A 226 -4.26 -11.07 4.72
CA ILE A 226 -4.48 -10.29 5.95
C ILE A 226 -3.99 -11.02 7.21
N HIS A 227 -3.64 -12.32 7.10
CA HIS A 227 -3.36 -13.19 8.25
C HIS A 227 -1.86 -13.32 8.55
N LYS A 228 -1.50 -13.18 9.83
CA LYS A 228 -0.12 -13.29 10.33
C LYS A 228 0.46 -14.71 10.20
N ASN A 229 -0.37 -15.72 10.28
CA ASN A 229 0.00 -17.14 10.25
C ASN A 229 -0.03 -17.77 8.85
N CYS A 230 -0.30 -16.99 7.81
CA CYS A 230 -0.29 -17.47 6.42
C CYS A 230 1.14 -17.51 5.87
N THR A 231 1.85 -18.62 6.05
CA THR A 231 3.25 -18.82 5.63
C THR A 231 3.36 -20.01 4.68
N PRO A 232 2.89 -19.89 3.41
CA PRO A 232 2.88 -21.00 2.46
C PRO A 232 4.28 -21.43 1.99
N PHE A 233 5.32 -20.61 2.17
CA PHE A 233 6.68 -20.89 1.74
C PHE A 233 7.65 -20.92 2.92
N LEU A 234 8.80 -21.55 2.76
CA LEU A 234 9.85 -21.57 3.77
C LEU A 234 10.32 -20.16 4.13
N SER A 235 10.48 -19.32 3.10
CA SER A 235 10.70 -17.87 3.23
C SER A 235 9.51 -17.15 2.61
N THR A 236 8.61 -16.63 3.44
CA THR A 236 7.37 -15.96 3.00
C THR A 236 7.42 -14.47 3.31
N THR A 237 7.32 -13.65 2.28
CA THR A 237 7.05 -12.21 2.39
C THR A 237 5.55 -11.99 2.46
N HIS A 238 5.06 -11.27 3.47
CA HIS A 238 3.65 -10.88 3.53
C HIS A 238 3.43 -9.53 2.88
N VAL A 239 2.51 -9.48 1.93
CA VAL A 239 1.96 -8.27 1.33
C VAL A 239 0.53 -8.15 1.83
N VAL A 240 0.28 -7.16 2.70
CA VAL A 240 -0.95 -7.04 3.49
C VAL A 240 -1.80 -5.88 2.95
N PRO A 241 -2.94 -6.18 2.30
CA PRO A 241 -3.84 -5.14 1.80
C PRO A 241 -4.68 -4.53 2.91
N GLN A 242 -5.07 -3.27 2.76
CA GLN A 242 -6.05 -2.60 3.60
C GLN A 242 -7.47 -2.99 3.16
N ALA A 243 -7.88 -4.20 3.50
CA ALA A 243 -9.13 -4.80 3.04
C ALA A 243 -10.15 -5.11 4.15
N VAL A 244 -9.86 -4.76 5.41
CA VAL A 244 -10.71 -5.09 6.56
C VAL A 244 -11.42 -3.83 7.09
N ALA A 245 -12.73 -3.87 7.26
CA ALA A 245 -13.50 -2.89 8.02
C ALA A 245 -13.71 -3.39 9.45
N LEU A 246 -13.33 -2.56 10.44
CA LEU A 246 -13.53 -2.83 11.87
C LEU A 246 -14.75 -2.06 12.36
N GLY A 247 -15.84 -2.76 12.61
CA GLY A 247 -17.04 -2.15 13.19
C GLY A 247 -17.03 -2.24 14.71
N MET A 248 -17.27 -1.13 15.37
CA MET A 248 -17.25 -1.07 16.82
C MET A 248 -18.47 -0.35 17.40
N GLY A 249 -18.88 -0.80 18.58
CA GLY A 249 -19.86 -0.12 19.43
C GLY A 249 -19.37 -0.13 20.87
N CYS A 250 -19.65 0.93 21.64
CA CYS A 250 -19.29 1.00 23.04
C CYS A 250 -20.33 1.75 23.85
N ARG A 251 -20.29 1.61 25.18
CA ARG A 251 -21.02 2.48 26.11
C ARG A 251 -20.51 3.92 26.00
N LYS A 252 -21.35 4.89 26.34
CA LYS A 252 -20.98 6.31 26.32
C LYS A 252 -19.80 6.56 27.28
N ASN A 253 -18.82 7.34 26.80
CA ASN A 253 -17.61 7.70 27.55
C ASN A 253 -16.81 6.47 28.03
N LYS A 254 -16.75 5.41 27.18
CA LYS A 254 -15.93 4.25 27.50
C LYS A 254 -14.45 4.63 27.41
N GLU A 255 -13.65 4.15 28.36
CA GLU A 255 -12.21 4.39 28.39
C GLU A 255 -11.51 3.95 27.10
N ALA A 256 -10.65 4.81 26.56
CA ALA A 256 -9.94 4.54 25.30
C ALA A 256 -9.14 3.23 25.35
N GLN A 257 -8.53 2.90 26.50
CA GLN A 257 -7.78 1.65 26.66
C GLN A 257 -8.66 0.40 26.53
N ALA A 258 -9.92 0.45 27.00
CA ALA A 258 -10.85 -0.67 26.88
C ALA A 258 -11.32 -0.84 25.43
N VAL A 259 -11.53 0.26 24.70
CA VAL A 259 -11.87 0.26 23.26
C VAL A 259 -10.70 -0.30 22.45
N GLU A 260 -9.50 0.18 22.71
CA GLU A 260 -8.26 -0.31 22.08
C GLU A 260 -8.05 -1.80 22.33
N LYS A 261 -8.13 -2.22 23.59
CA LYS A 261 -7.96 -3.65 23.95
C LYS A 261 -8.96 -4.54 23.21
N ALA A 262 -10.22 -4.15 23.13
CA ALA A 262 -11.24 -4.91 22.42
C ALA A 262 -10.92 -5.04 20.92
N ALA A 263 -10.48 -3.95 20.27
CA ALA A 263 -10.09 -3.94 18.88
C ALA A 263 -8.89 -4.88 18.60
N PHE A 264 -7.81 -4.71 19.35
CA PHE A 264 -6.60 -5.52 19.14
C PHE A 264 -6.79 -6.99 19.54
N THR A 265 -7.59 -7.29 20.57
CA THR A 265 -7.95 -8.67 20.92
C THR A 265 -8.73 -9.32 19.77
N CYS A 266 -9.70 -8.62 19.18
CA CYS A 266 -10.48 -9.12 18.05
C CYS A 266 -9.59 -9.43 16.83
N LEU A 267 -8.62 -8.56 16.53
CA LEU A 267 -7.65 -8.77 15.45
C LEU A 267 -6.70 -9.94 15.74
N GLU A 268 -6.20 -10.04 16.98
CA GLU A 268 -5.24 -11.07 17.37
C GLU A 268 -5.86 -12.48 17.37
N GLU A 269 -7.07 -12.62 17.90
CA GLU A 269 -7.79 -13.91 17.88
C GLU A 269 -8.06 -14.41 16.47
N ASN A 270 -8.21 -13.50 15.51
CA ASN A 270 -8.35 -13.83 14.09
C ASN A 270 -7.01 -13.85 13.34
N GLN A 271 -5.88 -13.67 14.03
CA GLN A 271 -4.54 -13.62 13.43
C GLN A 271 -4.40 -12.57 12.33
N ILE A 272 -5.15 -11.45 12.41
CA ILE A 272 -5.18 -10.39 11.39
C ILE A 272 -4.15 -9.31 11.75
N TYR A 273 -3.44 -8.82 10.72
CA TYR A 273 -2.56 -7.66 10.85
C TYR A 273 -3.38 -6.40 11.13
N PRO A 274 -3.04 -5.56 12.14
CA PRO A 274 -3.70 -4.28 12.34
C PRO A 274 -3.66 -3.38 11.10
N GLN A 275 -2.61 -3.48 10.30
CA GLN A 275 -2.44 -2.73 9.04
C GLN A 275 -3.36 -3.21 7.92
N ALA A 276 -4.03 -4.35 8.07
CA ALA A 276 -5.09 -4.77 7.15
C ALA A 276 -6.39 -3.98 7.34
N VAL A 277 -6.53 -3.26 8.48
CA VAL A 277 -7.73 -2.47 8.77
C VAL A 277 -7.71 -1.19 7.94
N ALA A 278 -8.72 -1.04 7.10
CA ALA A 278 -8.87 0.13 6.22
C ALA A 278 -9.66 1.27 6.88
N CYS A 279 -10.58 0.95 7.79
CA CYS A 279 -11.38 1.93 8.52
C CYS A 279 -11.95 1.38 9.81
N LEU A 280 -12.24 2.30 10.73
CA LEU A 280 -13.10 2.09 11.88
C LEU A 280 -14.51 2.54 11.52
N ALA A 281 -15.54 1.76 11.88
CA ALA A 281 -16.93 2.05 11.55
C ALA A 281 -17.84 1.98 12.79
N SER A 282 -18.83 2.88 12.89
CA SER A 282 -19.82 2.88 13.97
C SER A 282 -21.13 3.56 13.56
N ILE A 283 -22.06 3.75 14.49
CA ILE A 283 -23.26 4.55 14.32
C ILE A 283 -22.95 6.04 14.56
N ASP A 284 -23.67 6.95 13.91
CA ASP A 284 -23.47 8.41 13.93
C ASP A 284 -23.52 9.06 15.31
N ILE A 285 -24.33 8.56 16.22
CA ILE A 285 -24.37 9.02 17.63
C ILE A 285 -23.04 8.82 18.36
N LYS A 286 -22.11 8.03 17.79
CA LYS A 286 -20.78 7.74 18.30
C LYS A 286 -19.66 8.53 17.61
N LYS A 287 -19.99 9.44 16.68
CA LYS A 287 -19.00 10.21 15.92
C LYS A 287 -18.03 11.03 16.79
N GLU A 288 -18.47 11.43 17.99
CA GLU A 288 -17.67 12.21 18.95
C GLU A 288 -17.24 11.36 20.17
N GLU A 289 -17.32 10.03 20.10
CA GLU A 289 -16.92 9.14 21.21
C GLU A 289 -15.39 9.13 21.34
N PRO A 290 -14.82 9.65 22.45
CA PRO A 290 -13.37 9.87 22.57
C PRO A 290 -12.56 8.59 22.40
N GLY A 291 -13.05 7.45 22.91
CA GLY A 291 -12.36 6.18 22.79
C GLY A 291 -12.24 5.65 21.36
N LEU A 292 -13.27 5.88 20.52
CA LEU A 292 -13.25 5.48 19.10
C LEU A 292 -12.37 6.42 18.26
N LEU A 293 -12.42 7.73 18.52
CA LEU A 293 -11.56 8.71 17.87
C LEU A 293 -10.09 8.45 18.16
N ALA A 294 -9.74 8.20 19.44
CA ALA A 294 -8.36 7.88 19.85
C ALA A 294 -7.86 6.58 19.18
N LEU A 295 -8.72 5.57 19.02
CA LEU A 295 -8.36 4.34 18.34
C LEU A 295 -8.10 4.58 16.85
N ALA A 296 -8.96 5.33 16.17
CA ALA A 296 -8.81 5.66 14.75
C ALA A 296 -7.52 6.44 14.49
N GLU A 297 -7.22 7.44 15.32
CA GLU A 297 -5.98 8.22 15.29
C GLU A 297 -4.75 7.33 15.51
N LYS A 298 -4.77 6.48 16.54
CA LYS A 298 -3.67 5.54 16.84
C LYS A 298 -3.38 4.57 15.69
N MET A 299 -4.42 4.08 15.03
CA MET A 299 -4.29 3.17 13.89
C MET A 299 -3.99 3.90 12.57
N GLY A 300 -4.09 5.23 12.52
CA GLY A 300 -3.92 6.02 11.32
C GLY A 300 -4.96 5.74 10.22
N ILE A 301 -6.21 5.42 10.64
CA ILE A 301 -7.31 5.05 9.73
C ILE A 301 -8.50 5.99 9.89
N PRO A 302 -9.31 6.18 8.85
CA PRO A 302 -10.53 6.99 8.95
C PRO A 302 -11.56 6.35 9.88
N PHE A 303 -12.30 7.21 10.58
CA PHE A 303 -13.47 6.82 11.38
C PHE A 303 -14.74 7.19 10.60
N GLU A 304 -15.50 6.21 10.20
CA GLU A 304 -16.73 6.34 9.42
C GLU A 304 -17.94 6.08 10.29
N THR A 305 -18.97 6.93 10.17
CA THR A 305 -20.19 6.77 10.95
C THR A 305 -21.41 6.82 10.05
N PHE A 306 -22.41 6.01 10.37
CA PHE A 306 -23.62 5.81 9.59
C PHE A 306 -24.87 6.05 10.44
N SER A 307 -25.91 6.57 9.83
CA SER A 307 -27.22 6.74 10.51
C SER A 307 -27.88 5.39 10.81
N SER A 308 -28.83 5.39 11.73
CA SER A 308 -29.63 4.20 12.04
C SER A 308 -30.36 3.66 10.78
N GLU A 309 -30.84 4.54 9.92
CA GLU A 309 -31.52 4.18 8.66
C GLU A 309 -30.58 3.48 7.68
N GLU A 310 -29.36 4.01 7.50
CA GLU A 310 -28.33 3.39 6.66
C GLU A 310 -27.94 2.01 7.17
N LEU A 311 -27.79 1.85 8.50
CA LEU A 311 -27.45 0.57 9.10
C LEU A 311 -28.60 -0.46 8.97
N LEU A 312 -29.86 -0.04 9.12
CA LEU A 312 -31.03 -0.92 8.93
C LEU A 312 -31.19 -1.36 7.46
N ALA A 313 -30.80 -0.51 6.51
CA ALA A 313 -30.84 -0.83 5.10
C ALA A 313 -29.81 -1.91 4.67
N VAL A 314 -28.78 -2.16 5.49
CA VAL A 314 -27.78 -3.21 5.22
C VAL A 314 -28.41 -4.58 5.35
N LYS A 315 -28.37 -5.35 4.26
CA LYS A 315 -28.92 -6.71 4.20
C LYS A 315 -27.93 -7.72 4.73
N GLY A 316 -28.43 -8.69 5.49
CA GLY A 316 -27.61 -9.79 6.04
C GLY A 316 -28.22 -10.37 7.31
N GLU A 317 -27.61 -11.42 7.81
CA GLU A 317 -27.94 -12.00 9.12
C GLU A 317 -26.96 -11.47 10.17
N PHE A 318 -27.48 -10.79 11.18
CA PHE A 318 -26.72 -10.12 12.21
C PHE A 318 -27.05 -10.65 13.60
N THR A 319 -26.07 -10.55 14.52
CA THR A 319 -26.27 -10.93 15.92
C THR A 319 -27.13 -9.91 16.63
N ALA A 320 -28.43 -10.17 16.76
CA ALA A 320 -29.38 -9.24 17.33
C ALA A 320 -29.10 -8.93 18.80
N SER A 321 -29.37 -7.69 19.20
CA SER A 321 -29.29 -7.20 20.58
C SER A 321 -30.54 -6.37 20.92
N SER A 322 -31.40 -6.91 21.77
CA SER A 322 -32.62 -6.22 22.21
C SER A 322 -32.32 -4.92 22.99
N PHE A 323 -31.18 -4.84 23.67
CA PHE A 323 -30.73 -3.63 24.37
C PHE A 323 -30.36 -2.53 23.37
N VAL A 324 -29.57 -2.86 22.36
CA VAL A 324 -29.12 -1.90 21.33
C VAL A 324 -30.32 -1.42 20.50
N SER A 325 -31.22 -2.33 20.12
CA SER A 325 -32.44 -2.00 19.37
C SER A 325 -33.30 -0.96 20.10
N ARG A 326 -33.49 -1.10 21.40
CA ARG A 326 -34.24 -0.12 22.23
C ARG A 326 -33.54 1.22 22.38
N THR A 327 -32.22 1.25 22.34
CA THR A 327 -31.43 2.46 22.63
C THR A 327 -31.16 3.29 21.38
N VAL A 328 -30.87 2.66 20.25
CA VAL A 328 -30.40 3.33 19.03
C VAL A 328 -31.19 2.96 17.79
N GLY A 329 -32.26 2.17 17.94
CA GLY A 329 -33.13 1.78 16.83
C GLY A 329 -32.56 0.71 15.89
N VAL A 330 -31.36 0.19 16.15
CA VAL A 330 -30.68 -0.80 15.33
C VAL A 330 -30.34 -2.03 16.18
N ASP A 331 -30.58 -3.23 15.67
CA ASP A 331 -30.35 -4.48 16.40
C ASP A 331 -28.85 -4.82 16.58
N ASN A 332 -28.00 -4.34 15.67
CA ASN A 332 -26.56 -4.56 15.70
C ASN A 332 -25.81 -3.38 15.06
N VAL A 333 -24.96 -2.70 15.80
CA VAL A 333 -24.14 -1.59 15.31
C VAL A 333 -22.86 -2.10 14.67
N CYS A 334 -22.05 -2.92 15.37
CA CYS A 334 -20.70 -3.25 14.92
C CYS A 334 -20.67 -4.09 13.62
N GLU A 335 -21.52 -5.10 13.48
CA GLU A 335 -21.52 -5.91 12.24
C GLU A 335 -22.08 -5.11 11.05
N ARG A 336 -23.18 -4.35 11.27
CA ARG A 336 -23.80 -3.56 10.20
C ARG A 336 -22.92 -2.41 9.75
N SER A 337 -22.25 -1.69 10.68
CA SER A 337 -21.36 -0.59 10.30
C SER A 337 -20.11 -1.09 9.59
N ALA A 338 -19.53 -2.23 10.03
CA ALA A 338 -18.41 -2.85 9.33
C ALA A 338 -18.80 -3.27 7.91
N LEU A 339 -19.97 -3.90 7.74
CA LEU A 339 -20.42 -4.34 6.41
C LEU A 339 -20.75 -3.15 5.51
N LYS A 340 -21.40 -2.11 6.03
CA LYS A 340 -21.68 -0.88 5.26
C LYS A 340 -20.37 -0.20 4.80
N ALA A 341 -19.41 -0.02 5.70
CA ALA A 341 -18.11 0.56 5.37
C ALA A 341 -17.35 -0.27 4.34
N ALA A 342 -17.35 -1.61 4.45
CA ALA A 342 -16.73 -2.50 3.47
C ALA A 342 -17.39 -2.37 2.09
N GLN A 343 -18.72 -2.28 2.02
CA GLN A 343 -19.46 -2.12 0.76
C GLN A 343 -19.16 -0.78 0.09
N ASP A 344 -19.10 0.31 0.85
CA ASP A 344 -18.83 1.65 0.30
C ASP A 344 -17.39 1.77 -0.23
N ARG A 345 -16.43 1.04 0.37
CA ARG A 345 -15.00 1.04 -0.04
C ARG A 345 -14.69 0.25 -1.31
N ILE A 346 -15.50 -0.70 -1.69
CA ILE A 346 -15.36 -1.41 -2.98
C ILE A 346 -15.31 -0.39 -4.13
N CYS A 347 -16.08 0.70 -4.02
CA CYS A 347 -16.12 1.75 -5.03
C CYS A 347 -14.81 2.55 -5.14
N LEU A 348 -14.00 2.62 -4.08
CA LEU A 348 -12.76 3.42 -4.04
C LEU A 348 -11.56 2.68 -4.64
N ASN A 349 -11.49 1.35 -4.49
CA ASN A 349 -10.35 0.56 -4.99
C ASN A 349 -10.45 0.20 -6.48
N THR A 350 -11.63 0.33 -7.09
CA THR A 350 -11.84 0.01 -8.51
C THR A 350 -11.60 1.18 -9.46
N GLY A 351 -11.16 2.35 -8.96
CA GLY A 351 -11.01 3.59 -9.76
C GLY A 351 -12.34 4.13 -10.32
N ARG A 352 -13.45 3.48 -10.02
CA ARG A 352 -14.79 3.93 -10.40
C ARG A 352 -15.35 4.78 -9.26
N ILE A 353 -15.23 6.10 -9.40
CA ILE A 353 -16.00 7.04 -8.59
C ILE A 353 -17.48 6.71 -8.83
N PRO A 354 -18.29 6.40 -7.80
CA PRO A 354 -19.72 6.25 -8.02
C PRO A 354 -20.26 7.63 -8.42
N GLU A 355 -20.67 7.76 -9.68
CA GLU A 355 -21.53 8.86 -10.08
C GLU A 355 -22.78 8.84 -9.20
N ARG A 356 -22.93 9.85 -8.40
CA ARG A 356 -23.97 10.03 -7.37
C ARG A 356 -25.37 10.21 -7.96
N ASN A 357 -25.70 9.66 -9.10
CA ASN A 357 -27.05 9.60 -9.68
C ASN A 357 -27.01 8.99 -11.08
N GLN A 358 -26.93 7.65 -11.20
CA GLN A 358 -27.50 6.92 -12.33
C GLN A 358 -27.48 5.41 -12.04
N THR A 359 -28.48 4.93 -11.33
CA THR A 359 -28.78 3.49 -11.26
C THR A 359 -29.48 3.08 -12.55
N LYS A 360 -28.75 2.51 -13.52
CA LYS A 360 -29.37 1.68 -14.58
C LYS A 360 -29.64 0.28 -13.99
N PRO A 361 -30.87 -0.27 -14.18
CA PRO A 361 -31.17 -1.62 -13.74
C PRO A 361 -30.39 -2.63 -14.61
N GLY A 362 -29.48 -3.40 -14.01
CA GLY A 362 -28.71 -4.45 -14.70
C GLY A 362 -27.23 -4.54 -14.38
N THR A 363 -26.62 -3.57 -13.71
CA THR A 363 -25.21 -3.64 -13.27
C THR A 363 -25.10 -4.41 -11.96
N ARG A 364 -24.22 -5.42 -11.91
CA ARG A 364 -23.91 -6.26 -10.76
C ARG A 364 -23.70 -5.38 -9.53
N ARG A 365 -24.52 -5.61 -8.49
CA ARG A 365 -24.48 -4.89 -7.22
C ARG A 365 -23.14 -5.20 -6.53
N GLY A 366 -22.26 -4.21 -6.40
CA GLY A 366 -21.01 -4.31 -5.65
C GLY A 366 -21.28 -4.43 -4.15
N GLY A 367 -21.64 -5.59 -3.69
CA GLY A 367 -21.94 -5.86 -2.28
C GLY A 367 -22.07 -7.35 -1.98
N GLU A 368 -22.11 -8.19 -3.01
CA GLU A 368 -22.33 -9.63 -2.87
C GLU A 368 -21.07 -10.38 -2.40
N HIS A 369 -19.89 -9.72 -2.35
CA HIS A 369 -18.61 -10.38 -2.02
C HIS A 369 -17.97 -9.93 -0.70
N CYS A 370 -18.57 -8.96 0.03
CA CYS A 370 -18.10 -8.65 1.38
C CYS A 370 -18.42 -9.79 2.34
N ARG A 371 -17.43 -10.23 3.11
CA ARG A 371 -17.56 -11.37 4.01
C ARG A 371 -17.33 -10.96 5.46
N LEU A 372 -18.29 -11.30 6.34
CA LEU A 372 -18.12 -11.18 7.78
C LEU A 372 -17.08 -12.22 8.25
N ILE A 373 -15.90 -11.74 8.70
CA ILE A 373 -14.82 -12.57 9.22
C ILE A 373 -15.10 -12.92 10.68
N GLN A 374 -15.40 -11.90 11.48
CA GLN A 374 -15.69 -12.03 12.90
C GLN A 374 -17.05 -11.41 13.19
N ARG A 375 -17.98 -12.24 13.67
CA ARG A 375 -19.25 -11.78 14.22
C ARG A 375 -19.01 -10.97 15.50
N LYS A 376 -20.05 -10.27 15.94
CA LYS A 376 -20.03 -9.46 17.15
C LYS A 376 -19.38 -10.19 18.32
N GLN A 377 -18.25 -9.68 18.75
CA GLN A 377 -17.56 -10.03 19.97
C GLN A 377 -17.83 -8.91 21.00
N ALA A 378 -18.20 -9.26 22.20
CA ALA A 378 -18.54 -8.30 23.24
C ALA A 378 -17.68 -8.54 24.50
N ALA A 379 -16.98 -7.53 24.94
CA ALA A 379 -16.18 -7.54 26.17
C ALA A 379 -16.18 -6.17 26.82
N ASP A 380 -16.35 -6.11 28.13
CA ASP A 380 -16.24 -4.89 28.94
C ASP A 380 -17.04 -3.69 28.38
N GLY A 381 -18.26 -3.94 27.89
CA GLY A 381 -19.13 -2.88 27.35
C GLY A 381 -18.69 -2.31 26.00
N VAL A 382 -17.77 -2.97 25.31
CA VAL A 382 -17.35 -2.71 23.93
C VAL A 382 -17.74 -3.90 23.05
N THR A 383 -18.12 -3.64 21.81
CA THR A 383 -18.39 -4.67 20.81
C THR A 383 -17.55 -4.41 19.57
N ALA A 384 -17.01 -5.46 18.98
CA ALA A 384 -16.22 -5.41 17.74
C ALA A 384 -16.69 -6.48 16.76
N ALA A 385 -16.57 -6.19 15.47
CA ALA A 385 -16.80 -7.13 14.37
C ALA A 385 -15.87 -6.79 13.21
N LEU A 386 -15.51 -7.79 12.41
CA LEU A 386 -14.60 -7.65 11.27
C LEU A 386 -15.28 -8.10 9.98
N VAL A 387 -15.18 -7.29 8.96
CA VAL A 387 -15.68 -7.59 7.60
C VAL A 387 -14.54 -7.43 6.61
N LEU A 388 -14.37 -8.45 5.76
CA LEU A 388 -13.49 -8.40 4.60
C LEU A 388 -14.22 -7.74 3.44
N ALA A 389 -13.66 -6.67 2.89
CA ALA A 389 -14.16 -6.03 1.68
C ALA A 389 -13.82 -6.90 0.44
N ASP A 390 -14.56 -6.71 -0.65
CA ASP A 390 -14.20 -7.27 -1.96
C ASP A 390 -13.00 -6.47 -2.52
N TRP A 391 -11.81 -6.98 -2.28
CA TRP A 391 -10.56 -6.37 -2.68
C TRP A 391 -9.86 -7.26 -3.72
N ARG A 392 -9.16 -6.65 -4.69
CA ARG A 392 -8.48 -7.35 -5.77
C ARG A 392 -7.06 -6.84 -5.96
N ILE A 393 -6.20 -7.72 -6.41
CA ILE A 393 -4.83 -7.41 -6.83
C ILE A 393 -4.86 -6.97 -8.30
N HIS A 394 -4.01 -5.99 -8.62
CA HIS A 394 -3.75 -5.58 -10.00
C HIS A 394 -2.27 -5.81 -10.33
N PHE A 395 -2.04 -6.64 -11.35
CA PHE A 395 -0.75 -6.79 -12.02
C PHE A 395 -0.78 -5.98 -13.32
N GLU A 396 0.07 -4.95 -13.40
CA GLU A 396 0.28 -4.15 -14.61
C GLU A 396 1.77 -4.01 -14.89
#